data_c2f6ef9e798eec9c61622c003447b31f
#
_entry.id   c2f6ef9e798eec9c61622c003447b31f
#
_cell.length_a   1.000
_cell.length_b   1.000
_cell.length_c   1.000
_cell.angle_alpha   90.00
_cell.angle_beta   90.00
_cell.angle_gamma   90.00
#
_symmetry.space_group_name_H-M   'P 1'
#
loop_
_entity.id
_entity.type
_entity.pdbx_description
1 polymer ?
#
loop_
_entity_poly.entity_id
_entity_poly.type
_entity_poly.pdbx_seq_one_letter_code
_entity_poly.pdbx_strand_id
1 'polypeptide(L)'
;MKKSTSIVFTGDIGFDRYMDRKWEDEQLISRELLDFFHSADHVCASVEGALIDAVDDGSRGIFFHSMNPEATAMYKKIKADLWAIGNNHSMDAGAEGVISTRKIAESLGCKPFGAGLNEVEASEPVYLDEAGGIGMFGVSYMAECIPATATEPGIFRWDDLDYIAKRIKEIKEKCRWCVIVSHGGEEFTSLPSPYTRDRYLKFLELGADVVVGGHPHVTENYELFDNGKAIFYSLGNFIFDTDYQRVHLYTDEGVLLKLIFTEESMDFEAIGTKIVRGEEHIIKAPLPDIFTNVPAHEYELLSPLAAKAFVTEDMRKMIYLEPDRFTNASQDVWDGYFFSEEPDGYFKGAHMDFSIIVPFSKKADQGQWKQSKLEKVKEYILRQL
;
A
#
# COMPACT_ATOMS: atom_id res chain seq x y z
N MET A 1 8.70 30.85 -5.99
CA MET A 1 8.25 29.46 -5.77
C MET A 1 7.74 28.90 -7.09
N LYS A 2 7.95 27.64 -7.36
CA LYS A 2 7.40 26.93 -8.54
C LYS A 2 5.89 26.84 -8.39
N LYS A 3 5.13 27.23 -9.43
CA LYS A 3 3.65 27.29 -9.34
C LYS A 3 2.97 25.92 -9.31
N SER A 4 3.66 24.87 -9.75
CA SER A 4 3.20 23.50 -9.69
C SER A 4 4.34 22.56 -9.38
N THR A 5 4.06 21.41 -8.77
CA THR A 5 5.01 20.31 -8.57
C THR A 5 4.32 18.98 -8.74
N SER A 6 5.10 17.98 -9.12
CA SER A 6 4.58 16.62 -9.34
C SER A 6 5.37 15.61 -8.53
N ILE A 7 4.65 14.64 -7.95
CA ILE A 7 5.22 13.56 -7.15
C ILE A 7 4.73 12.24 -7.72
N VAL A 8 5.65 11.35 -8.12
CA VAL A 8 5.29 9.97 -8.47
C VAL A 8 5.36 9.12 -7.21
N PHE A 9 4.31 8.40 -6.90
CA PHE A 9 4.24 7.37 -5.86
C PHE A 9 4.35 5.99 -6.48
N THR A 10 5.13 5.11 -5.85
CA THR A 10 5.26 3.71 -6.26
C THR A 10 4.34 2.82 -5.46
N GLY A 11 4.02 1.64 -6.00
CA GLY A 11 3.66 0.48 -5.20
C GLY A 11 4.86 -0.01 -4.37
N ASP A 12 4.69 -1.15 -3.70
CA ASP A 12 5.65 -1.66 -2.73
C ASP A 12 6.95 -2.12 -3.42
N ILE A 13 8.09 -1.77 -2.79
CA ILE A 13 9.45 -2.08 -3.25
C ILE A 13 10.18 -2.87 -2.18
N GLY A 14 10.48 -4.14 -2.48
CA GLY A 14 11.33 -5.01 -1.68
C GLY A 14 12.25 -5.83 -2.57
N PHE A 15 13.56 -5.79 -2.28
CA PHE A 15 14.59 -6.51 -3.04
C PHE A 15 15.03 -7.75 -2.27
N ASP A 16 14.12 -8.70 -2.14
CA ASP A 16 14.40 -10.03 -1.61
C ASP A 16 13.82 -11.12 -2.54
N ARG A 17 14.05 -12.40 -2.24
CA ARG A 17 13.55 -13.56 -2.99
C ARG A 17 13.84 -13.43 -4.49
N TYR A 18 12.80 -13.37 -5.35
CA TYR A 18 12.97 -13.27 -6.81
C TYR A 18 13.56 -11.94 -7.25
N MET A 19 13.44 -10.90 -6.43
CA MET A 19 14.00 -9.58 -6.71
C MET A 19 15.40 -9.39 -6.13
N ASP A 20 15.94 -10.37 -5.37
CA ASP A 20 17.31 -10.27 -4.84
C ASP A 20 18.31 -10.04 -5.97
N ARG A 21 19.22 -9.08 -5.74
CA ARG A 21 20.25 -8.61 -6.69
C ARG A 21 19.74 -8.09 -8.04
N LYS A 22 18.41 -7.99 -8.26
CA LYS A 22 17.88 -7.41 -9.51
C LYS A 22 18.18 -5.91 -9.66
N TRP A 23 18.58 -5.24 -8.58
CA TRP A 23 19.12 -3.86 -8.69
C TRP A 23 20.37 -3.74 -9.55
N GLU A 24 21.08 -4.84 -9.81
CA GLU A 24 22.24 -4.90 -10.71
C GLU A 24 21.84 -4.94 -12.19
N ASP A 25 20.58 -5.28 -12.48
CA ASP A 25 20.07 -5.36 -13.84
C ASP A 25 19.69 -3.98 -14.38
N GLU A 26 20.41 -3.50 -15.38
CA GLU A 26 20.11 -2.23 -16.02
C GLU A 26 18.73 -2.22 -16.71
N GLN A 27 18.20 -3.38 -17.08
CA GLN A 27 16.92 -3.55 -17.78
C GLN A 27 15.76 -3.90 -16.84
N LEU A 28 15.99 -4.00 -15.53
CA LEU A 28 14.95 -4.35 -14.56
C LEU A 28 13.67 -3.51 -14.78
N ILE A 29 13.80 -2.23 -15.03
CA ILE A 29 12.67 -1.31 -15.27
C ILE A 29 12.67 -0.87 -16.73
N SER A 30 11.53 -1.04 -17.42
CA SER A 30 11.40 -0.61 -18.81
C SER A 30 11.62 0.89 -18.99
N ARG A 31 12.03 1.29 -20.19
CA ARG A 31 12.35 2.67 -20.52
C ARG A 31 11.16 3.60 -20.30
N GLU A 32 9.95 3.16 -20.66
CA GLU A 32 8.73 3.95 -20.53
C GLU A 32 8.41 4.28 -19.07
N LEU A 33 8.68 3.35 -18.14
CA LEU A 33 8.52 3.58 -16.72
C LEU A 33 9.58 4.55 -16.18
N LEU A 34 10.83 4.39 -16.61
CA LEU A 34 11.90 5.33 -16.24
C LEU A 34 11.61 6.75 -16.74
N ASP A 35 11.08 6.89 -17.97
CA ASP A 35 10.70 8.18 -18.51
C ASP A 35 9.54 8.80 -17.71
N PHE A 36 8.60 7.99 -17.20
CA PHE A 36 7.53 8.46 -16.33
C PHE A 36 8.08 8.98 -14.99
N PHE A 37 8.98 8.24 -14.32
CA PHE A 37 9.65 8.72 -13.11
C PHE A 37 10.39 10.02 -13.36
N HIS A 38 11.19 10.08 -14.43
CA HIS A 38 12.03 11.25 -14.75
C HIS A 38 11.23 12.46 -15.21
N SER A 39 9.93 12.30 -15.51
CA SER A 39 9.03 13.41 -15.84
C SER A 39 8.49 14.13 -14.61
N ALA A 40 8.68 13.59 -13.42
CA ALA A 40 8.20 14.18 -12.17
C ALA A 40 9.30 15.00 -11.48
N ASP A 41 8.89 15.89 -10.58
CA ASP A 41 9.79 16.69 -9.76
C ASP A 41 10.33 15.89 -8.57
N HIS A 42 9.51 15.02 -8.00
CA HIS A 42 9.81 14.16 -6.86
C HIS A 42 9.32 12.74 -7.10
N VAL A 43 9.94 11.78 -6.42
CA VAL A 43 9.49 10.38 -6.41
C VAL A 43 9.44 9.90 -4.96
N CYS A 44 8.25 9.47 -4.54
CA CYS A 44 8.00 8.84 -3.26
C CYS A 44 7.99 7.32 -3.44
N ALA A 45 9.00 6.65 -2.92
CA ALA A 45 9.11 5.20 -2.95
C ALA A 45 8.52 4.59 -1.68
N SER A 46 7.66 3.56 -1.82
CA SER A 46 7.28 2.65 -0.72
C SER A 46 8.44 1.68 -0.50
N VAL A 47 9.21 1.88 0.57
CA VAL A 47 10.40 1.08 0.91
C VAL A 47 9.99 0.00 1.90
N GLU A 48 9.62 -1.16 1.38
CA GLU A 48 9.10 -2.26 2.19
C GLU A 48 10.20 -3.24 2.57
N GLY A 49 10.50 -3.28 3.86
CA GLY A 49 11.64 -3.99 4.43
C GLY A 49 12.80 -3.05 4.78
N ALA A 50 13.70 -3.56 5.61
CA ALA A 50 14.84 -2.80 6.09
C ALA A 50 16.02 -2.86 5.12
N LEU A 51 16.65 -1.71 4.82
CA LEU A 51 17.95 -1.64 4.14
C LEU A 51 19.07 -1.86 5.16
N ILE A 52 19.58 -3.09 5.23
CA ILE A 52 20.61 -3.50 6.19
C ILE A 52 21.40 -4.69 5.64
N ASP A 53 22.70 -4.78 5.99
CA ASP A 53 23.54 -5.95 5.72
C ASP A 53 23.19 -7.17 6.61
N ALA A 54 21.89 -7.41 6.81
CA ALA A 54 21.42 -8.59 7.51
C ALA A 54 21.32 -9.75 6.52
N VAL A 55 22.07 -10.81 6.74
CA VAL A 55 21.87 -12.06 6.00
C VAL A 55 20.63 -12.72 6.59
N ASP A 56 19.59 -12.89 5.78
CA ASP A 56 18.53 -13.83 6.09
C ASP A 56 19.12 -15.23 5.99
N ASP A 57 19.37 -15.84 7.14
CA ASP A 57 19.87 -17.23 7.22
C ASP A 57 18.73 -18.25 7.22
N GLY A 58 17.50 -17.80 6.90
CA GLY A 58 16.28 -18.60 6.92
C GLY A 58 15.72 -18.89 8.32
N SER A 59 16.38 -18.42 9.39
CA SER A 59 15.91 -18.63 10.76
C SER A 59 14.75 -17.73 11.14
N ARG A 60 14.53 -16.63 10.40
CA ARG A 60 13.55 -15.57 10.69
C ARG A 60 12.21 -15.77 9.98
N GLY A 61 12.07 -16.86 9.21
CA GLY A 61 10.83 -17.22 8.53
C GLY A 61 10.61 -16.54 7.18
N ILE A 62 9.55 -16.97 6.50
CA ILE A 62 9.25 -16.55 5.11
C ILE A 62 8.78 -15.09 4.99
N PHE A 63 8.36 -14.48 6.08
CA PHE A 63 7.86 -13.10 6.13
C PHE A 63 8.90 -12.09 6.61
N PHE A 64 10.16 -12.49 6.76
CA PHE A 64 11.23 -11.56 7.05
C PHE A 64 11.71 -10.92 5.74
N HIS A 65 11.62 -9.60 5.66
CA HIS A 65 12.02 -8.82 4.50
C HIS A 65 13.15 -7.85 4.84
N SER A 66 14.30 -8.06 4.24
CA SER A 66 15.43 -7.13 4.31
C SER A 66 16.05 -6.97 2.92
N MET A 67 16.61 -5.80 2.68
CA MET A 67 17.25 -5.46 1.41
C MET A 67 18.73 -5.16 1.65
N ASN A 68 19.59 -5.66 0.77
CA ASN A 68 20.99 -5.24 0.74
C ASN A 68 21.07 -3.72 0.47
N PRO A 69 21.91 -2.95 1.19
CA PRO A 69 22.12 -1.53 0.92
C PRO A 69 22.50 -1.18 -0.51
N GLU A 70 23.09 -2.11 -1.29
CA GLU A 70 23.37 -1.92 -2.71
C GLU A 70 22.10 -1.71 -3.56
N ALA A 71 20.92 -2.16 -3.10
CA ALA A 71 19.64 -1.92 -3.74
C ALA A 71 19.32 -0.41 -3.89
N THR A 72 20.02 0.47 -3.15
CA THR A 72 19.96 1.92 -3.33
C THR A 72 20.31 2.39 -4.74
N ALA A 73 21.02 1.58 -5.53
CA ALA A 73 21.26 1.85 -6.94
C ALA A 73 19.94 2.03 -7.72
N MET A 74 18.91 1.23 -7.40
CA MET A 74 17.62 1.31 -8.05
C MET A 74 16.84 2.55 -7.61
N TYR A 75 16.83 2.89 -6.32
CA TYR A 75 16.19 4.12 -5.84
C TYR A 75 16.81 5.38 -6.48
N LYS A 76 18.13 5.40 -6.69
CA LYS A 76 18.80 6.46 -7.44
C LYS A 76 18.37 6.47 -8.90
N LYS A 77 18.22 5.31 -9.55
CA LYS A 77 17.83 5.17 -10.95
C LYS A 77 16.44 5.74 -11.21
N ILE A 78 15.48 5.55 -10.31
CA ILE A 78 14.14 6.15 -10.38
C ILE A 78 14.08 7.55 -9.78
N LYS A 79 15.20 8.09 -9.26
CA LYS A 79 15.29 9.38 -8.57
C LYS A 79 14.40 9.53 -7.35
N ALA A 80 14.22 8.45 -6.59
CA ALA A 80 13.44 8.49 -5.35
C ALA A 80 14.14 9.35 -4.30
N ASP A 81 13.55 10.48 -3.96
CA ASP A 81 14.02 11.43 -2.97
C ASP A 81 13.16 11.49 -1.71
N LEU A 82 11.97 10.90 -1.75
CA LEU A 82 11.03 10.73 -0.64
C LEU A 82 10.86 9.23 -0.37
N TRP A 83 11.18 8.79 0.85
CA TRP A 83 11.14 7.37 1.19
C TRP A 83 10.10 7.11 2.28
N ALA A 84 8.97 6.50 1.92
CA ALA A 84 8.00 5.98 2.87
C ALA A 84 8.54 4.66 3.43
N ILE A 85 9.06 4.70 4.65
CA ILE A 85 9.73 3.57 5.30
C ILE A 85 8.91 2.99 6.45
N GLY A 86 7.71 3.51 6.72
CA GLY A 86 6.79 3.00 7.73
C GLY A 86 5.89 1.91 7.14
N ASN A 87 6.15 0.65 7.48
CA ASN A 87 5.39 -0.52 7.04
C ASN A 87 5.55 -1.68 8.05
N ASN A 88 4.83 -2.79 7.83
CA ASN A 88 4.88 -3.98 8.68
C ASN A 88 6.28 -4.63 8.75
N HIS A 89 7.12 -4.44 7.71
CA HIS A 89 8.49 -4.99 7.64
C HIS A 89 9.58 -4.02 8.12
N SER A 90 9.21 -2.80 8.55
CA SER A 90 10.19 -1.82 9.03
C SER A 90 11.04 -2.33 10.21
N MET A 91 10.43 -3.18 11.04
CA MET A 91 11.04 -3.71 12.27
C MET A 91 11.47 -5.18 12.15
N ASP A 92 11.49 -5.79 10.96
CA ASP A 92 11.92 -7.17 10.77
C ASP A 92 13.37 -7.40 11.23
N ALA A 93 14.23 -6.44 10.96
CA ALA A 93 15.60 -6.41 11.47
C ALA A 93 15.75 -5.63 12.82
N GLY A 94 14.62 -5.43 13.52
CA GLY A 94 14.57 -4.68 14.77
C GLY A 94 14.93 -3.20 14.64
N ALA A 95 15.31 -2.58 15.74
CA ALA A 95 15.71 -1.17 15.78
C ALA A 95 16.83 -0.83 14.80
N GLU A 96 17.78 -1.76 14.61
CA GLU A 96 18.91 -1.56 13.69
C GLU A 96 18.45 -1.43 12.23
N GLY A 97 17.38 -2.13 11.83
CA GLY A 97 16.78 -2.01 10.50
C GLY A 97 16.27 -0.60 10.22
N VAL A 98 15.49 -0.03 11.14
CA VAL A 98 14.99 1.36 11.04
C VAL A 98 16.15 2.36 11.02
N ILE A 99 17.12 2.20 11.94
CA ILE A 99 18.30 3.08 12.02
C ILE A 99 19.10 3.05 10.72
N SER A 100 19.38 1.85 10.19
CA SER A 100 20.16 1.67 8.97
C SER A 100 19.46 2.29 7.77
N THR A 101 18.16 1.97 7.58
CA THR A 101 17.36 2.48 6.46
C THR A 101 17.30 4.01 6.45
N ARG A 102 17.04 4.63 7.62
CA ARG A 102 17.05 6.11 7.74
C ARG A 102 18.41 6.71 7.40
N LYS A 103 19.49 6.19 8.01
CA LYS A 103 20.86 6.69 7.75
C LYS A 103 21.25 6.58 6.27
N ILE A 104 20.88 5.46 5.63
CA ILE A 104 21.14 5.27 4.20
C ILE A 104 20.38 6.31 3.39
N ALA A 105 19.07 6.48 3.61
CA ALA A 105 18.26 7.48 2.93
C ALA A 105 18.85 8.90 3.09
N GLU A 106 19.12 9.31 4.31
CA GLU A 106 19.68 10.62 4.64
C GLU A 106 21.08 10.84 4.01
N SER A 107 21.94 9.81 3.98
CA SER A 107 23.24 9.86 3.33
C SER A 107 23.16 10.10 1.82
N LEU A 108 22.03 9.73 1.20
CA LEU A 108 21.74 9.95 -0.21
C LEU A 108 21.03 11.29 -0.47
N GLY A 109 20.74 12.05 0.57
CA GLY A 109 19.96 13.29 0.48
C GLY A 109 18.47 13.07 0.35
N CYS A 110 18.00 11.83 0.59
CA CYS A 110 16.57 11.48 0.58
C CYS A 110 15.93 11.81 1.93
N LYS A 111 14.62 11.95 1.94
CA LYS A 111 13.81 12.27 3.12
C LYS A 111 13.00 11.01 3.54
N PRO A 112 13.48 10.23 4.53
CA PRO A 112 12.72 9.09 5.06
C PRO A 112 11.63 9.57 6.02
N PHE A 113 10.47 8.90 6.04
CA PHE A 113 9.34 9.20 6.93
C PHE A 113 8.47 7.97 7.20
N GLY A 114 7.67 8.01 8.28
CA GLY A 114 6.72 6.95 8.64
C GLY A 114 7.24 5.94 9.67
N ALA A 115 8.57 5.84 9.86
CA ALA A 115 9.20 5.10 10.95
C ALA A 115 10.38 5.90 11.52
N GLY A 116 10.68 5.72 12.80
CA GLY A 116 11.71 6.49 13.47
C GLY A 116 12.21 5.82 14.75
N LEU A 117 13.17 6.47 15.43
CA LEU A 117 13.76 6.00 16.70
C LEU A 117 12.83 6.18 17.90
N ASN A 118 11.78 6.95 17.72
CA ASN A 118 10.72 7.20 18.68
C ASN A 118 9.48 7.73 17.96
N GLU A 119 8.35 7.88 18.65
CA GLU A 119 7.10 8.34 18.07
C GLU A 119 7.15 9.74 17.45
N VAL A 120 7.99 10.63 17.98
CA VAL A 120 8.16 11.99 17.45
C VAL A 120 8.79 11.93 16.06
N GLU A 121 9.88 11.18 15.94
CA GLU A 121 10.60 11.00 14.67
C GLU A 121 9.81 10.17 13.66
N ALA A 122 9.13 9.09 14.11
CA ALA A 122 8.29 8.27 13.25
C ALA A 122 7.13 9.07 12.62
N SER A 123 6.59 10.05 13.36
CA SER A 123 5.49 10.89 12.93
C SER A 123 5.92 12.20 12.24
N GLU A 124 7.24 12.46 12.12
CA GLU A 124 7.74 13.73 11.59
C GLU A 124 7.40 13.89 10.11
N PRO A 125 6.74 15.01 9.72
CA PRO A 125 6.42 15.26 8.33
C PRO A 125 7.64 15.69 7.51
N VAL A 126 7.67 15.29 6.24
CA VAL A 126 8.54 15.90 5.24
C VAL A 126 7.81 17.05 4.55
N TYR A 127 8.57 18.09 4.17
CA TYR A 127 8.01 19.30 3.58
C TYR A 127 8.66 19.58 2.22
N LEU A 128 7.81 20.03 1.27
CA LEU A 128 8.18 20.59 -0.03
C LEU A 128 7.60 21.99 -0.11
N ASP A 129 8.40 22.96 -0.61
CA ASP A 129 8.03 24.38 -0.61
C ASP A 129 7.21 24.80 -1.84
N GLU A 130 7.07 23.91 -2.83
CA GLU A 130 6.36 24.16 -4.08
C GLU A 130 4.84 24.13 -3.89
N ALA A 131 4.10 24.67 -4.88
CA ALA A 131 2.64 24.64 -4.94
C ALA A 131 1.91 25.11 -3.66
N GLY A 132 2.48 26.11 -2.99
CA GLY A 132 1.96 26.65 -1.72
C GLY A 132 2.31 25.78 -0.49
N GLY A 133 3.24 24.84 -0.64
CA GLY A 133 3.70 23.92 0.38
C GLY A 133 2.92 22.60 0.39
N ILE A 134 3.68 21.51 0.47
CA ILE A 134 3.13 20.15 0.65
C ILE A 134 3.80 19.56 1.89
N GLY A 135 3.00 19.18 2.88
CA GLY A 135 3.46 18.39 4.02
C GLY A 135 2.99 16.97 3.87
N MET A 136 3.88 16.00 4.13
CA MET A 136 3.60 14.59 3.95
C MET A 136 4.14 13.78 5.12
N PHE A 137 3.38 12.79 5.61
CA PHE A 137 3.85 11.84 6.62
C PHE A 137 3.29 10.45 6.37
N GLY A 138 3.95 9.43 6.94
CA GLY A 138 3.55 8.03 6.83
C GLY A 138 2.81 7.55 8.06
N VAL A 139 1.83 6.65 7.88
CA VAL A 139 1.14 5.91 8.94
C VAL A 139 1.03 4.45 8.56
N SER A 140 1.03 3.55 9.56
CA SER A 140 0.93 2.12 9.28
C SER A 140 -0.06 1.41 10.20
N TYR A 141 -0.64 0.31 9.69
CA TYR A 141 -1.61 -0.51 10.39
C TYR A 141 -0.98 -1.28 11.55
N MET A 142 -1.71 -1.31 12.68
CA MET A 142 -1.16 -1.82 13.94
C MET A 142 -1.09 -3.34 14.06
N ALA A 143 -1.95 -4.08 13.36
CA ALA A 143 -2.03 -5.53 13.58
C ALA A 143 -0.72 -6.27 13.23
N GLU A 144 0.03 -5.75 12.27
CA GLU A 144 1.26 -6.35 11.75
C GLU A 144 2.50 -5.49 11.97
N CYS A 145 2.35 -4.31 12.58
CA CYS A 145 3.43 -3.35 12.74
C CYS A 145 3.83 -3.21 14.21
N ILE A 146 5.11 -2.94 14.45
CA ILE A 146 5.62 -2.54 15.77
C ILE A 146 5.62 -1.01 15.85
N PRO A 147 4.76 -0.40 16.70
CA PRO A 147 4.68 1.05 16.81
C PRO A 147 5.89 1.62 17.54
N ALA A 148 6.31 2.80 17.11
CA ALA A 148 7.24 3.61 17.91
C ALA A 148 6.57 4.06 19.21
N THR A 149 7.36 4.14 20.26
CA THR A 149 6.97 4.72 21.56
C THR A 149 7.77 5.99 21.82
N ALA A 150 7.61 6.58 22.99
CA ALA A 150 8.40 7.75 23.37
C ALA A 150 9.94 7.48 23.36
N THR A 151 10.35 6.21 23.51
CA THR A 151 11.77 5.81 23.66
C THR A 151 12.21 4.67 22.77
N GLU A 152 11.28 3.97 22.12
CA GLU A 152 11.58 2.80 21.31
C GLU A 152 11.26 3.06 19.82
N PRO A 153 12.12 2.55 18.90
CA PRO A 153 11.89 2.65 17.47
C PRO A 153 10.65 1.91 16.99
N GLY A 154 10.12 2.35 15.88
CA GLY A 154 8.99 1.72 15.21
C GLY A 154 8.32 2.63 14.20
N ILE A 155 7.13 2.24 13.80
CA ILE A 155 6.29 2.98 12.85
C ILE A 155 5.40 4.01 13.55
N PHE A 156 4.90 4.98 12.79
CA PHE A 156 3.80 5.83 13.24
C PHE A 156 2.47 5.13 12.99
N ARG A 157 1.76 4.84 14.08
CA ARG A 157 0.53 4.05 14.06
C ARG A 157 -0.66 4.82 13.49
N TRP A 158 -1.46 4.17 12.66
CA TRP A 158 -2.61 4.79 11.99
C TRP A 158 -3.88 4.95 12.84
N ASP A 159 -3.93 4.33 14.02
CA ASP A 159 -5.08 4.36 14.93
C ASP A 159 -4.97 5.43 16.02
N ASP A 160 -3.82 6.11 16.15
CA ASP A 160 -3.66 7.27 17.02
C ASP A 160 -4.21 8.54 16.34
N LEU A 161 -5.54 8.63 16.29
CA LEU A 161 -6.22 9.70 15.57
C LEU A 161 -5.97 11.09 16.17
N ASP A 162 -5.73 11.19 17.46
CA ASP A 162 -5.43 12.47 18.12
C ASP A 162 -4.05 12.99 17.69
N TYR A 163 -3.07 12.10 17.60
CA TYR A 163 -1.73 12.47 17.15
C TYR A 163 -1.71 12.76 15.63
N ILE A 164 -2.43 11.97 14.84
CA ILE A 164 -2.60 12.23 13.40
C ILE A 164 -3.27 13.58 13.17
N ALA A 165 -4.35 13.91 13.91
CA ALA A 165 -5.00 15.21 13.82
C ALA A 165 -4.06 16.38 14.17
N LYS A 166 -3.20 16.18 15.18
CA LYS A 166 -2.16 17.15 15.53
C LYS A 166 -1.18 17.37 14.37
N ARG A 167 -0.65 16.28 13.74
CA ARG A 167 0.26 16.38 12.60
C ARG A 167 -0.37 17.03 11.37
N ILE A 168 -1.63 16.67 11.06
CA ILE A 168 -2.39 17.32 9.98
C ILE A 168 -2.51 18.82 10.24
N LYS A 169 -2.88 19.21 11.47
CA LYS A 169 -2.99 20.63 11.84
C LYS A 169 -1.67 21.38 11.67
N GLU A 170 -0.56 20.82 12.17
CA GLU A 170 0.78 21.40 12.04
C GLU A 170 1.18 21.61 10.58
N ILE A 171 0.84 20.65 9.69
CA ILE A 171 1.05 20.77 8.25
C ILE A 171 0.18 21.87 7.65
N LYS A 172 -1.14 21.87 7.95
CA LYS A 172 -2.08 22.83 7.38
C LYS A 172 -1.85 24.28 7.83
N GLU A 173 -1.12 24.49 8.92
CA GLU A 173 -0.66 25.82 9.36
C GLU A 173 0.48 26.38 8.47
N LYS A 174 1.21 25.51 7.75
CA LYS A 174 2.40 25.86 6.97
C LYS A 174 2.22 25.61 5.46
N CYS A 175 1.39 24.65 5.11
CA CYS A 175 1.27 24.10 3.76
C CYS A 175 -0.17 24.16 3.25
N ARG A 176 -0.29 24.35 1.93
CA ARG A 176 -1.59 24.20 1.24
C ARG A 176 -2.08 22.76 1.27
N TRP A 177 -1.18 21.79 1.09
CA TRP A 177 -1.49 20.38 0.92
C TRP A 177 -0.97 19.53 2.07
N CYS A 178 -1.81 18.58 2.52
CA CYS A 178 -1.46 17.54 3.48
C CYS A 178 -1.70 16.17 2.84
N VAL A 179 -0.63 15.40 2.66
CA VAL A 179 -0.66 14.05 2.07
C VAL A 179 -0.31 13.04 3.14
N ILE A 180 -1.13 12.00 3.27
CA ILE A 180 -0.83 10.83 4.11
C ILE A 180 -0.44 9.66 3.21
N VAL A 181 0.73 9.07 3.44
CA VAL A 181 1.13 7.80 2.85
C VAL A 181 0.84 6.71 3.88
N SER A 182 -0.11 5.84 3.56
CA SER A 182 -0.58 4.81 4.49
C SER A 182 -0.13 3.43 4.04
N HIS A 183 0.41 2.64 4.96
CA HIS A 183 0.75 1.25 4.69
C HIS A 183 -0.07 0.34 5.59
N GLY A 184 -1.09 -0.31 5.03
CA GLY A 184 -2.01 -1.17 5.77
C GLY A 184 -3.32 -1.41 5.02
N GLY A 185 -4.13 -2.23 5.61
CA GLY A 185 -5.36 -2.76 5.02
C GLY A 185 -5.30 -4.28 4.97
N GLU A 186 -6.17 -4.88 4.20
CA GLU A 186 -6.25 -6.33 4.03
C GLU A 186 -5.45 -6.76 2.81
N GLU A 187 -4.52 -7.72 2.97
CA GLU A 187 -3.73 -8.26 1.86
C GLU A 187 -4.62 -8.94 0.81
N PHE A 188 -4.23 -8.81 -0.45
CA PHE A 188 -4.77 -9.51 -1.62
C PHE A 188 -6.26 -9.23 -1.93
N THR A 189 -6.84 -8.19 -1.36
CA THR A 189 -8.19 -7.75 -1.70
C THR A 189 -8.19 -6.61 -2.72
N SER A 190 -9.06 -6.69 -3.72
CA SER A 190 -9.17 -5.67 -4.77
C SER A 190 -9.95 -4.41 -4.36
N LEU A 191 -10.61 -4.44 -3.20
CA LEU A 191 -11.26 -3.27 -2.60
C LEU A 191 -10.92 -3.24 -1.11
N PRO A 192 -10.72 -2.05 -0.53
CA PRO A 192 -10.48 -1.95 0.90
C PRO A 192 -11.66 -2.50 1.68
N SER A 193 -11.40 -3.08 2.86
CA SER A 193 -12.49 -3.40 3.78
C SER A 193 -13.21 -2.13 4.24
N PRO A 194 -14.45 -2.25 4.76
CA PRO A 194 -15.12 -1.12 5.38
C PRO A 194 -14.29 -0.45 6.48
N TYR A 195 -13.52 -1.22 7.25
CA TYR A 195 -12.65 -0.71 8.29
C TYR A 195 -11.52 0.17 7.72
N THR A 196 -10.81 -0.32 6.70
CA THR A 196 -9.72 0.42 6.04
C THR A 196 -10.26 1.66 5.34
N ARG A 197 -11.40 1.54 4.64
CA ARG A 197 -12.05 2.67 3.98
C ARG A 197 -12.45 3.75 4.99
N ASP A 198 -13.12 3.38 6.09
CA ASP A 198 -13.53 4.31 7.13
C ASP A 198 -12.33 5.00 7.80
N ARG A 199 -11.21 4.28 7.94
CA ARG A 199 -9.96 4.84 8.45
C ARG A 199 -9.42 5.94 7.54
N TYR A 200 -9.38 5.71 6.22
CA TYR A 200 -8.88 6.69 5.27
C TYR A 200 -9.83 7.88 5.11
N LEU A 201 -11.14 7.65 5.13
CA LEU A 201 -12.15 8.72 5.21
C LEU A 201 -11.94 9.59 6.46
N LYS A 202 -11.62 8.96 7.60
CA LYS A 202 -11.33 9.67 8.83
C LYS A 202 -10.11 10.58 8.72
N PHE A 203 -9.08 10.18 8.00
CA PHE A 203 -7.93 11.06 7.74
C PHE A 203 -8.34 12.31 6.94
N LEU A 204 -9.19 12.14 5.92
CA LEU A 204 -9.74 13.28 5.19
C LEU A 204 -10.61 14.19 6.05
N GLU A 205 -11.44 13.62 6.94
CA GLU A 205 -12.23 14.38 7.90
C GLU A 205 -11.35 15.20 8.85
N LEU A 206 -10.24 14.65 9.31
CA LEU A 206 -9.28 15.34 10.18
C LEU A 206 -8.51 16.46 9.47
N GLY A 207 -8.60 16.54 8.14
CA GLY A 207 -8.05 17.65 7.36
C GLY A 207 -6.98 17.29 6.33
N ALA A 208 -6.62 16.02 6.18
CA ALA A 208 -5.78 15.59 5.07
C ALA A 208 -6.47 15.87 3.72
N ASP A 209 -5.69 16.14 2.70
CA ASP A 209 -6.21 16.39 1.35
C ASP A 209 -6.13 15.13 0.48
N VAL A 210 -5.09 14.32 0.66
CA VAL A 210 -4.87 13.08 -0.10
C VAL A 210 -4.37 11.96 0.80
N VAL A 211 -4.86 10.75 0.56
CA VAL A 211 -4.30 9.51 1.13
C VAL A 211 -3.82 8.63 -0.02
N VAL A 212 -2.58 8.15 0.06
CA VAL A 212 -2.00 7.16 -0.87
C VAL A 212 -1.64 5.92 -0.08
N GLY A 213 -2.26 4.80 -0.41
CA GLY A 213 -2.13 3.53 0.30
C GLY A 213 -1.22 2.52 -0.40
N GLY A 214 -0.67 1.60 0.38
CA GLY A 214 0.09 0.40 0.02
C GLY A 214 -0.12 -0.68 1.07
N HIS A 215 0.53 -1.83 0.97
CA HIS A 215 0.40 -3.05 1.78
C HIS A 215 -0.50 -4.16 1.20
N PRO A 216 -1.69 -3.91 0.62
CA PRO A 216 -2.50 -5.00 0.09
C PRO A 216 -1.82 -5.86 -0.98
N HIS A 217 -0.67 -5.46 -1.51
CA HIS A 217 0.11 -6.12 -2.56
C HIS A 217 -0.65 -6.34 -3.88
N VAL A 218 -1.84 -5.83 -3.97
CA VAL A 218 -2.67 -5.75 -5.19
C VAL A 218 -3.17 -4.33 -5.35
N THR A 219 -3.42 -3.94 -6.59
CA THR A 219 -4.02 -2.64 -6.86
C THR A 219 -5.46 -2.61 -6.39
N GLU A 220 -5.85 -1.54 -5.70
CA GLU A 220 -7.23 -1.24 -5.33
C GLU A 220 -7.76 -0.01 -6.07
N ASN A 221 -9.04 0.28 -5.89
CA ASN A 221 -9.71 1.45 -6.44
C ASN A 221 -9.21 2.76 -5.82
N TYR A 222 -9.73 3.86 -6.35
CA TYR A 222 -9.62 5.17 -5.71
C TYR A 222 -11.00 5.83 -5.54
N GLU A 223 -11.08 6.84 -4.67
CA GLU A 223 -12.23 7.72 -4.50
C GLU A 223 -11.83 9.19 -4.68
N LEU A 224 -12.58 9.92 -5.51
CA LEU A 224 -12.47 11.36 -5.68
C LEU A 224 -13.66 12.04 -5.05
N PHE A 225 -13.42 13.14 -4.33
CA PHE A 225 -14.43 13.90 -3.60
C PHE A 225 -14.63 15.30 -4.21
N ASP A 226 -15.84 15.81 -4.19
CA ASP A 226 -16.21 17.11 -4.78
C ASP A 226 -15.42 18.30 -4.21
N ASN A 227 -14.85 18.15 -3.00
CA ASN A 227 -14.01 19.16 -2.36
C ASN A 227 -12.54 19.14 -2.80
N GLY A 228 -12.19 18.33 -3.83
CA GLY A 228 -10.84 18.19 -4.37
C GLY A 228 -9.91 17.26 -3.58
N LYS A 229 -10.46 16.52 -2.59
CA LYS A 229 -9.73 15.49 -1.86
C LYS A 229 -9.75 14.16 -2.62
N ALA A 230 -8.80 13.28 -2.31
CA ALA A 230 -8.72 11.96 -2.93
C ALA A 230 -8.17 10.90 -1.99
N ILE A 231 -8.60 9.66 -2.22
CA ILE A 231 -8.02 8.46 -1.62
C ILE A 231 -7.64 7.50 -2.75
N PHE A 232 -6.39 7.03 -2.76
CA PHE A 232 -5.90 5.92 -3.58
C PHE A 232 -5.59 4.78 -2.61
N TYR A 233 -6.41 3.73 -2.61
CA TYR A 233 -6.38 2.73 -1.53
C TYR A 233 -5.16 1.85 -1.56
N SER A 234 -4.74 1.35 -2.72
CA SER A 234 -3.48 0.64 -2.90
C SER A 234 -2.95 0.78 -4.32
N LEU A 235 -1.65 0.95 -4.44
CA LEU A 235 -0.95 0.98 -5.72
C LEU A 235 -0.43 -0.41 -6.14
N GLY A 236 -0.61 -1.45 -5.30
CA GLY A 236 -0.08 -2.79 -5.52
C GLY A 236 1.45 -2.87 -5.43
N ASN A 237 2.03 -3.92 -6.00
CA ASN A 237 3.47 -4.11 -6.04
C ASN A 237 4.12 -3.33 -7.19
N PHE A 238 5.31 -2.79 -6.95
CA PHE A 238 6.17 -2.28 -8.01
C PHE A 238 7.39 -3.19 -8.23
N ILE A 239 8.17 -3.42 -7.18
CA ILE A 239 9.30 -4.37 -7.17
C ILE A 239 9.17 -5.20 -5.91
N PHE A 240 8.25 -6.15 -5.90
CA PHE A 240 8.01 -7.03 -4.76
C PHE A 240 7.44 -8.35 -5.27
N ASP A 241 8.23 -9.44 -5.20
CA ASP A 241 7.77 -10.73 -5.71
C ASP A 241 8.42 -11.88 -4.91
N THR A 242 7.61 -12.66 -4.24
CA THR A 242 7.99 -13.80 -3.41
C THR A 242 7.16 -15.02 -3.79
N ASP A 243 7.54 -16.22 -3.33
CA ASP A 243 6.71 -17.41 -3.51
C ASP A 243 5.31 -17.22 -2.93
N TYR A 244 5.23 -16.52 -1.80
CA TYR A 244 3.97 -16.18 -1.17
C TYR A 244 3.11 -15.24 -2.02
N GLN A 245 3.71 -14.19 -2.62
CA GLN A 245 3.00 -13.30 -3.55
C GLN A 245 2.45 -14.06 -4.76
N ARG A 246 3.21 -15.04 -5.27
CA ARG A 246 2.85 -15.82 -6.47
C ARG A 246 1.67 -16.77 -6.27
N VAL A 247 1.27 -17.06 -5.03
CA VAL A 247 0.06 -17.82 -4.70
C VAL A 247 -1.22 -17.04 -5.02
N HIS A 248 -1.15 -15.72 -4.93
CA HIS A 248 -2.29 -14.81 -5.04
C HIS A 248 -2.41 -14.19 -6.43
N LEU A 249 -3.65 -13.85 -6.82
CA LEU A 249 -3.91 -13.16 -8.08
C LEU A 249 -3.53 -11.69 -7.99
N TYR A 250 -3.13 -11.11 -9.13
CA TYR A 250 -2.88 -9.68 -9.33
C TYR A 250 -1.68 -9.09 -8.58
N THR A 251 -0.90 -9.91 -7.86
CA THR A 251 0.29 -9.44 -7.14
C THR A 251 1.48 -9.12 -8.06
N ASP A 252 1.34 -9.41 -9.35
CA ASP A 252 2.28 -9.01 -10.41
C ASP A 252 1.85 -7.71 -11.14
N GLU A 253 0.74 -7.11 -10.74
CA GLU A 253 0.21 -5.86 -11.28
C GLU A 253 0.34 -4.72 -10.28
N GLY A 254 0.63 -3.52 -10.76
CA GLY A 254 0.73 -2.33 -9.92
C GLY A 254 0.46 -1.04 -10.69
N VAL A 255 0.55 0.07 -9.98
CA VAL A 255 0.32 1.41 -10.52
C VAL A 255 1.44 2.35 -10.07
N LEU A 256 1.96 3.14 -10.99
CA LEU A 256 2.67 4.37 -10.68
C LEU A 256 1.69 5.53 -10.75
N LEU A 257 1.51 6.21 -9.63
CA LEU A 257 0.61 7.35 -9.47
C LEU A 257 1.42 8.65 -9.44
N LYS A 258 1.19 9.57 -10.37
CA LYS A 258 1.77 10.91 -10.34
C LYS A 258 0.71 11.92 -9.93
N LEU A 259 0.85 12.49 -8.73
CA LEU A 259 0.05 13.61 -8.26
C LEU A 259 0.69 14.92 -8.73
N ILE A 260 -0.14 15.84 -9.21
CA ILE A 260 0.27 17.15 -9.74
C ILE A 260 -0.43 18.22 -8.91
N PHE A 261 0.36 18.95 -8.12
CA PHE A 261 -0.14 19.98 -7.21
C PHE A 261 0.10 21.37 -7.77
N THR A 262 -0.91 22.23 -7.62
CA THR A 262 -0.82 23.69 -7.74
C THR A 262 -1.26 24.32 -6.43
N GLU A 263 -1.21 25.64 -6.30
CA GLU A 263 -1.80 26.32 -5.12
C GLU A 263 -3.33 26.14 -5.04
N GLU A 264 -4.00 25.84 -6.17
CA GLU A 264 -5.46 25.85 -6.28
C GLU A 264 -6.06 24.43 -6.39
N SER A 265 -5.36 23.51 -7.09
CA SER A 265 -5.89 22.19 -7.43
C SER A 265 -4.84 21.08 -7.31
N MET A 266 -5.33 19.87 -7.20
CA MET A 266 -4.57 18.65 -7.36
C MET A 266 -5.20 17.85 -8.50
N ASP A 267 -4.35 17.40 -9.44
CA ASP A 267 -4.68 16.48 -10.52
C ASP A 267 -3.79 15.23 -10.42
N PHE A 268 -4.07 14.20 -11.19
CA PHE A 268 -3.21 13.03 -11.26
C PHE A 268 -3.10 12.41 -12.64
N GLU A 269 -1.99 11.73 -12.86
CA GLU A 269 -1.75 10.80 -13.97
C GLU A 269 -1.37 9.44 -13.38
N ALA A 270 -1.75 8.36 -14.04
CA ALA A 270 -1.40 7.02 -13.60
C ALA A 270 -1.04 6.13 -14.80
N ILE A 271 -0.09 5.22 -14.58
CA ILE A 271 0.26 4.17 -15.54
C ILE A 271 0.32 2.83 -14.83
N GLY A 272 -0.14 1.77 -15.50
CA GLY A 272 -0.05 0.40 -15.01
C GLY A 272 1.36 -0.14 -15.15
N THR A 273 1.74 -0.99 -14.20
CA THR A 273 3.00 -1.74 -14.20
C THR A 273 2.72 -3.23 -14.12
N LYS A 274 3.66 -4.05 -14.58
CA LYS A 274 3.59 -5.50 -14.44
C LYS A 274 4.97 -6.10 -14.22
N ILE A 275 5.05 -6.99 -13.24
CA ILE A 275 6.21 -7.85 -13.02
C ILE A 275 6.10 -9.02 -14.01
N VAL A 276 7.04 -9.11 -14.95
CA VAL A 276 7.15 -10.24 -15.89
C VAL A 276 7.85 -11.37 -15.19
N ARG A 277 7.09 -12.23 -14.54
CA ARG A 277 7.60 -13.37 -13.78
C ARG A 277 8.35 -14.36 -14.69
N GLY A 278 9.51 -14.82 -14.23
CA GLY A 278 10.44 -15.66 -15.00
C GLY A 278 11.57 -14.88 -15.67
N GLU A 279 11.35 -13.61 -15.99
CA GLU A 279 12.38 -12.66 -16.43
C GLU A 279 12.74 -11.69 -15.29
N GLU A 280 11.78 -11.48 -14.40
CA GLU A 280 11.84 -10.55 -13.26
C GLU A 280 12.13 -9.10 -13.72
N HIS A 281 11.46 -8.69 -14.78
CA HIS A 281 11.48 -7.32 -15.31
C HIS A 281 10.17 -6.61 -15.01
N ILE A 282 10.23 -5.29 -14.83
CA ILE A 282 9.07 -4.44 -14.57
C ILE A 282 8.77 -3.65 -15.84
N ILE A 283 7.63 -3.90 -16.44
CA ILE A 283 7.22 -3.26 -17.69
C ILE A 283 5.99 -2.38 -17.50
N LYS A 284 5.81 -1.43 -18.41
CA LYS A 284 4.55 -0.70 -18.53
C LYS A 284 3.45 -1.66 -18.99
N ALA A 285 2.31 -1.60 -18.34
CA ALA A 285 1.11 -2.36 -18.65
C ALA A 285 -0.13 -1.46 -18.73
N PRO A 286 -1.25 -1.93 -19.24
CA PRO A 286 -2.53 -1.25 -19.03
C PRO A 286 -2.81 -1.06 -17.55
N LEU A 287 -3.51 0.02 -17.19
CA LEU A 287 -4.00 0.18 -15.82
C LEU A 287 -4.93 -1.00 -15.48
N PRO A 288 -4.78 -1.62 -14.28
CA PRO A 288 -5.75 -2.61 -13.82
C PRO A 288 -7.17 -2.05 -13.84
N ASP A 289 -8.16 -2.84 -14.28
CA ASP A 289 -9.55 -2.38 -14.37
C ASP A 289 -10.13 -1.91 -13.03
N ILE A 290 -9.56 -2.41 -11.91
CA ILE A 290 -9.92 -1.99 -10.56
C ILE A 290 -9.45 -0.58 -10.23
N PHE A 291 -8.35 -0.10 -10.84
CA PHE A 291 -7.86 1.25 -10.60
C PHE A 291 -8.77 2.29 -11.27
N THR A 292 -9.90 2.52 -10.64
CA THR A 292 -10.96 3.41 -11.10
C THR A 292 -11.62 4.11 -9.93
N ASN A 293 -12.31 5.23 -10.19
CA ASN A 293 -13.11 5.89 -9.16
C ASN A 293 -14.33 5.03 -8.80
N VAL A 294 -14.41 4.59 -7.55
CA VAL A 294 -15.53 3.83 -7.00
C VAL A 294 -16.15 4.66 -5.87
N PRO A 295 -17.16 5.50 -6.17
CA PRO A 295 -17.81 6.34 -5.15
C PRO A 295 -18.59 5.49 -4.15
N ALA A 296 -18.94 6.08 -2.99
CA ALA A 296 -19.52 5.40 -1.84
C ALA A 296 -20.70 4.46 -2.18
N HIS A 297 -21.63 4.91 -3.02
CA HIS A 297 -22.80 4.09 -3.39
C HIS A 297 -22.45 2.86 -4.23
N GLU A 298 -21.37 2.94 -5.04
CA GLU A 298 -20.86 1.80 -5.82
C GLU A 298 -20.02 0.89 -4.93
N TYR A 299 -19.24 1.47 -4.02
CA TYR A 299 -18.49 0.72 -3.02
C TYR A 299 -19.41 -0.15 -2.15
N GLU A 300 -20.52 0.39 -1.66
CA GLU A 300 -21.52 -0.36 -0.88
C GLU A 300 -22.08 -1.57 -1.65
N LEU A 301 -22.17 -1.46 -2.97
CA LEU A 301 -22.62 -2.54 -3.84
C LEU A 301 -21.53 -3.60 -4.10
N LEU A 302 -20.25 -3.23 -4.12
CA LEU A 302 -19.11 -4.09 -4.45
C LEU A 302 -18.46 -4.74 -3.23
N SER A 303 -18.49 -4.05 -2.09
CA SER A 303 -17.81 -4.46 -0.87
C SER A 303 -18.15 -5.89 -0.41
N PRO A 304 -19.42 -6.35 -0.42
CA PRO A 304 -19.73 -7.73 -0.06
C PRO A 304 -19.13 -8.79 -1.02
N LEU A 305 -18.95 -8.42 -2.30
CA LEU A 305 -18.29 -9.30 -3.26
C LEU A 305 -16.78 -9.36 -3.01
N ALA A 306 -16.18 -8.22 -2.72
CA ALA A 306 -14.77 -8.12 -2.35
C ALA A 306 -14.47 -8.89 -1.04
N ALA A 307 -15.36 -8.81 -0.06
CA ALA A 307 -15.24 -9.60 1.16
C ALA A 307 -15.22 -11.12 0.90
N LYS A 308 -16.05 -11.59 -0.04
CA LYS A 308 -16.02 -12.99 -0.45
C LYS A 308 -14.71 -13.36 -1.18
N ALA A 309 -14.21 -12.47 -2.04
CA ALA A 309 -12.92 -12.66 -2.71
C ALA A 309 -11.78 -12.70 -1.69
N PHE A 310 -11.79 -11.81 -0.70
CA PHE A 310 -10.83 -11.83 0.42
C PHE A 310 -10.80 -13.18 1.14
N VAL A 311 -11.96 -13.74 1.52
CA VAL A 311 -12.03 -15.07 2.14
C VAL A 311 -11.39 -16.14 1.26
N THR A 312 -11.57 -16.06 -0.06
CA THR A 312 -10.96 -17.00 -1.00
C THR A 312 -9.44 -16.86 -1.06
N GLU A 313 -8.93 -15.63 -1.05
CA GLU A 313 -7.49 -15.36 -1.01
C GLU A 313 -6.88 -15.80 0.32
N ASP A 314 -7.57 -15.57 1.43
CA ASP A 314 -7.11 -16.03 2.74
C ASP A 314 -7.10 -17.57 2.84
N MET A 315 -8.03 -18.28 2.20
CA MET A 315 -7.95 -19.72 2.04
C MET A 315 -6.70 -20.16 1.26
N ARG A 316 -6.33 -19.46 0.18
CA ARG A 316 -5.09 -19.74 -0.56
C ARG A 316 -3.86 -19.54 0.32
N LYS A 317 -3.83 -18.46 1.10
CA LYS A 317 -2.80 -18.17 2.10
C LYS A 317 -2.64 -19.33 3.07
N MET A 318 -3.73 -19.77 3.67
CA MET A 318 -3.70 -20.85 4.67
C MET A 318 -3.28 -22.21 4.07
N ILE A 319 -3.74 -22.54 2.89
CA ILE A 319 -3.30 -23.76 2.17
C ILE A 319 -1.80 -23.71 1.86
N TYR A 320 -1.28 -22.55 1.51
CA TYR A 320 0.15 -22.37 1.27
C TYR A 320 0.99 -22.56 2.55
N LEU A 321 0.54 -21.96 3.67
CA LEU A 321 1.27 -21.99 4.94
C LEU A 321 1.17 -23.34 5.66
N GLU A 322 0.01 -23.98 5.62
CA GLU A 322 -0.32 -25.22 6.35
C GLU A 322 -1.04 -26.23 5.45
N PRO A 323 -0.41 -26.71 4.36
CA PRO A 323 -1.08 -27.52 3.33
C PRO A 323 -1.71 -28.79 3.87
N ASP A 324 -1.06 -29.48 4.81
CA ASP A 324 -1.57 -30.72 5.42
C ASP A 324 -2.85 -30.50 6.25
N ARG A 325 -2.95 -29.32 6.88
CA ARG A 325 -4.10 -28.95 7.72
C ARG A 325 -5.29 -28.52 6.87
N PHE A 326 -5.06 -27.64 5.89
CA PHE A 326 -6.16 -26.96 5.21
C PHE A 326 -6.59 -27.61 3.90
N THR A 327 -5.69 -28.22 3.12
CA THR A 327 -6.06 -28.90 1.86
C THR A 327 -7.06 -30.06 2.07
N ASN A 328 -6.95 -30.76 3.20
CA ASN A 328 -7.81 -31.90 3.56
C ASN A 328 -8.81 -31.58 4.68
N ALA A 329 -8.95 -30.32 5.05
CA ALA A 329 -9.86 -29.91 6.12
C ALA A 329 -11.32 -30.13 5.73
N SER A 330 -12.14 -30.55 6.71
CA SER A 330 -13.59 -30.56 6.57
C SER A 330 -14.16 -29.15 6.54
N GLN A 331 -15.39 -29.00 6.05
CA GLN A 331 -16.09 -27.70 6.05
C GLN A 331 -16.14 -27.07 7.44
N ASP A 332 -16.30 -27.89 8.49
CA ASP A 332 -16.33 -27.40 9.87
C ASP A 332 -15.05 -26.70 10.32
N VAL A 333 -13.88 -27.12 9.79
CA VAL A 333 -12.61 -26.47 10.10
C VAL A 333 -12.55 -25.10 9.44
N TRP A 334 -12.96 -25.00 8.17
CA TRP A 334 -13.04 -23.74 7.45
C TRP A 334 -14.05 -22.78 8.09
N ASP A 335 -15.25 -23.27 8.43
CA ASP A 335 -16.27 -22.48 9.10
C ASP A 335 -15.78 -21.98 10.47
N GLY A 336 -15.08 -22.82 11.23
CA GLY A 336 -14.45 -22.42 12.50
C GLY A 336 -13.35 -21.40 12.36
N TYR A 337 -12.61 -21.43 11.25
CA TYR A 337 -11.56 -20.45 10.97
C TYR A 337 -12.14 -19.09 10.55
N PHE A 338 -13.09 -19.08 9.60
CA PHE A 338 -13.64 -17.85 9.05
C PHE A 338 -14.75 -17.21 9.89
N PHE A 339 -15.47 -17.99 10.67
CA PHE A 339 -16.63 -17.53 11.45
C PHE A 339 -16.41 -17.62 12.96
N SER A 340 -15.18 -17.84 13.44
CA SER A 340 -14.89 -17.81 14.88
C SER A 340 -15.10 -16.38 15.42
N GLU A 341 -15.59 -16.29 16.66
CA GLU A 341 -15.77 -15.01 17.37
C GLU A 341 -14.44 -14.29 17.64
N GLU A 342 -13.30 -14.96 17.49
CA GLU A 342 -11.95 -14.40 17.50
C GLU A 342 -11.20 -14.78 16.21
N PRO A 343 -11.50 -14.15 15.08
CA PRO A 343 -10.64 -14.26 13.91
C PRO A 343 -9.28 -13.67 14.25
N ASP A 344 -8.21 -14.36 13.88
CA ASP A 344 -6.84 -13.90 14.05
C ASP A 344 -6.62 -12.56 13.33
N GLY A 345 -6.78 -11.47 14.07
CA GLY A 345 -6.32 -10.14 13.74
C GLY A 345 -7.04 -9.40 12.60
N TYR A 346 -7.29 -10.02 11.48
CA TYR A 346 -7.73 -9.36 10.23
C TYR A 346 -9.13 -8.74 10.29
N PHE A 347 -10.04 -9.30 11.07
CA PHE A 347 -11.41 -8.81 11.20
C PHE A 347 -11.72 -8.18 12.55
N LYS A 348 -10.74 -8.01 13.44
CA LYS A 348 -10.93 -7.30 14.69
C LYS A 348 -11.24 -5.82 14.42
N GLY A 349 -12.52 -5.52 14.21
CA GLY A 349 -13.00 -4.16 13.96
C GLY A 349 -13.72 -3.96 12.62
N ALA A 350 -13.51 -4.80 11.63
CA ALA A 350 -14.40 -4.87 10.49
C ALA A 350 -15.63 -5.70 10.92
N HIS A 351 -16.74 -5.05 11.18
CA HIS A 351 -18.02 -5.71 11.32
C HIS A 351 -18.46 -6.26 9.94
N MET A 352 -17.68 -7.20 9.40
CA MET A 352 -18.07 -7.90 8.18
C MET A 352 -19.11 -8.93 8.55
N ASP A 353 -20.36 -8.56 8.39
CA ASP A 353 -21.47 -9.49 8.49
C ASP A 353 -21.50 -10.34 7.22
N PHE A 354 -20.84 -11.50 7.26
CA PHE A 354 -20.83 -12.47 6.16
C PHE A 354 -22.25 -12.92 5.77
N SER A 355 -23.26 -12.73 6.61
CA SER A 355 -24.67 -12.97 6.27
C SER A 355 -25.15 -12.05 5.14
N ILE A 356 -24.50 -10.91 4.93
CA ILE A 356 -24.80 -9.95 3.86
C ILE A 356 -24.30 -10.44 2.50
N ILE A 357 -23.27 -11.28 2.45
CA ILE A 357 -22.65 -11.72 1.19
C ILE A 357 -23.66 -12.50 0.31
N VAL A 358 -24.42 -13.41 0.91
CA VAL A 358 -25.37 -14.25 0.16
C VAL A 358 -26.58 -13.46 -0.39
N PRO A 359 -27.26 -12.60 0.40
CA PRO A 359 -28.32 -11.75 -0.14
C PRO A 359 -27.84 -10.76 -1.19
N PHE A 360 -26.59 -10.27 -1.07
CA PHE A 360 -26.02 -9.30 -2.00
C PHE A 360 -25.65 -9.92 -3.34
N SER A 361 -25.05 -11.10 -3.38
CA SER A 361 -24.78 -11.80 -4.64
C SER A 361 -26.06 -11.99 -5.46
N LYS A 362 -27.21 -12.26 -4.82
CA LYS A 362 -28.52 -12.31 -5.46
C LYS A 362 -29.01 -10.96 -5.98
N LYS A 363 -28.68 -9.83 -5.29
CA LYS A 363 -29.02 -8.48 -5.76
C LYS A 363 -28.12 -8.03 -6.91
N ALA A 364 -26.83 -8.35 -6.86
CA ALA A 364 -25.88 -8.07 -7.93
C ALA A 364 -26.27 -8.78 -9.23
N ASP A 365 -26.75 -10.01 -9.15
CA ASP A 365 -27.24 -10.79 -10.30
C ASP A 365 -28.56 -10.24 -10.91
N GLN A 366 -29.24 -9.30 -10.24
CA GLN A 366 -30.48 -8.70 -10.72
C GLN A 366 -30.30 -7.54 -11.72
N GLY A 367 -29.11 -7.36 -12.30
CA GLY A 367 -28.93 -6.45 -13.44
C GLY A 367 -28.77 -4.95 -13.09
N GLN A 368 -28.46 -4.62 -11.83
CA GLN A 368 -28.15 -3.25 -11.40
C GLN A 368 -26.76 -2.76 -11.90
N TRP A 369 -25.96 -3.64 -12.47
CA TRP A 369 -24.59 -3.42 -12.92
C TRP A 369 -24.42 -3.05 -14.40
N LYS A 370 -25.43 -2.47 -15.01
CA LYS A 370 -25.47 -2.24 -16.48
C LYS A 370 -24.51 -1.16 -17.00
N GLN A 371 -23.67 -0.56 -16.18
CA GLN A 371 -22.67 0.39 -16.66
C GLN A 371 -21.36 -0.36 -16.96
N SER A 372 -20.84 -0.18 -18.17
CA SER A 372 -19.68 -0.91 -18.70
C SER A 372 -18.44 -0.88 -17.80
N LYS A 373 -18.27 0.18 -17.01
CA LYS A 373 -17.12 0.36 -16.10
C LYS A 373 -17.26 -0.49 -14.83
N LEU A 374 -18.43 -0.48 -14.22
CA LEU A 374 -18.74 -1.31 -13.05
C LEU A 374 -18.71 -2.80 -13.35
N GLU A 375 -19.16 -3.21 -14.55
CA GLU A 375 -19.05 -4.60 -14.97
C GLU A 375 -17.60 -5.09 -15.02
N LYS A 376 -16.66 -4.26 -15.48
CA LYS A 376 -15.25 -4.61 -15.51
C LYS A 376 -14.66 -4.75 -14.09
N VAL A 377 -15.00 -3.85 -13.18
CA VAL A 377 -14.60 -3.93 -11.78
C VAL A 377 -15.17 -5.21 -11.14
N LYS A 378 -16.45 -5.48 -11.35
CA LYS A 378 -17.09 -6.71 -10.89
C LYS A 378 -16.41 -7.95 -11.44
N GLU A 379 -16.14 -8.01 -12.76
CA GLU A 379 -15.42 -9.12 -13.37
C GLU A 379 -14.01 -9.30 -12.79
N TYR A 380 -13.31 -8.21 -12.51
CA TYR A 380 -11.98 -8.24 -11.89
C TYR A 380 -12.02 -8.89 -10.51
N ILE A 381 -12.97 -8.48 -9.65
CA ILE A 381 -13.17 -9.06 -8.33
C ILE A 381 -13.62 -10.54 -8.43
N LEU A 382 -14.55 -10.86 -9.34
CA LEU A 382 -15.05 -12.22 -9.52
C LEU A 382 -13.99 -13.24 -9.94
N ARG A 383 -12.91 -12.81 -10.60
CA ARG A 383 -11.81 -13.72 -10.95
C ARG A 383 -11.04 -14.23 -9.72
N GLN A 384 -11.13 -13.53 -8.60
CA GLN A 384 -10.53 -13.97 -7.32
C GLN A 384 -11.34 -15.07 -6.64
N LEU A 385 -12.62 -15.24 -6.99
CA LEU A 385 -13.49 -16.31 -6.48
C LEU A 385 -13.27 -17.62 -7.21
#